data_bf07d1c817e151508b7c16af37ef1d4c
#
_entry.id   bf07d1c817e151508b7c16af37ef1d4c
#
_cell.length_a   1.000
_cell.length_b   1.000
_cell.length_c   1.000
_cell.angle_alpha   90.00
_cell.angle_beta   90.00
_cell.angle_gamma   90.00
#
_symmetry.space_group_name_H-M   'P 1'
#
loop_
_entity.id
_entity.type
_entity.pdbx_description
1 polymer ?
#
loop_
_entity_poly.entity_id
_entity_poly.type
_entity_poly.pdbx_seq_one_letter_code
_entity_poly.pdbx_strand_id
1 'polypeptide(L)'
;MKKKRSIILISILIIVSAVIYFYKPQHNKNNSYQLGIIISIGNKDKSNILYYNDQLQKTGQKKLKIGNIASQYDIPKTVNDKVYMIPKGVPYVNEREEVMELDHNTQKIKLYKIGRPGLFAFDEKDGDIYTTNWINGVS
;
A
#
# COMPACT_ATOMS: atom_id res chain seq x y z
N MET A 1 26.95 17.75 48.02
CA MET A 1 26.14 18.19 46.89
C MET A 1 26.20 17.29 45.64
N LYS A 2 27.29 16.64 45.29
CA LYS A 2 27.42 15.79 44.07
C LYS A 2 26.49 14.56 44.07
N LYS A 3 26.32 13.83 45.21
CA LYS A 3 25.44 12.64 45.29
C LYS A 3 23.98 12.92 45.00
N LYS A 4 23.40 14.04 45.44
CA LYS A 4 22.01 14.40 45.17
C LYS A 4 21.73 14.65 43.66
N ARG A 5 22.71 15.29 42.95
CA ARG A 5 22.60 15.53 41.52
C ARG A 5 22.62 14.23 40.68
N SER A 6 23.45 13.26 41.09
CA SER A 6 23.51 11.95 40.42
C SER A 6 22.20 11.16 40.57
N ILE A 7 21.54 11.20 41.73
CA ILE A 7 20.27 10.51 41.97
C ILE A 7 19.17 11.12 41.09
N ILE A 8 19.11 12.44 40.97
CA ILE A 8 18.13 13.13 40.15
C ILE A 8 18.33 12.78 38.66
N LEU A 9 19.56 12.73 38.18
CA LEU A 9 19.87 12.35 36.78
C LEU A 9 19.44 10.90 36.45
N ILE A 10 19.70 9.97 37.37
CA ILE A 10 19.30 8.57 37.22
C ILE A 10 17.76 8.45 37.18
N SER A 11 17.06 9.17 38.06
CA SER A 11 15.58 9.16 38.08
C SER A 11 14.96 9.70 36.78
N ILE A 12 15.54 10.78 36.21
CA ILE A 12 15.11 11.33 34.94
C ILE A 12 15.34 10.32 33.79
N LEU A 13 16.49 9.64 33.79
CA LEU A 13 16.81 8.64 32.77
C LEU A 13 15.82 7.47 32.80
N ILE A 14 15.43 7.01 33.98
CA ILE A 14 14.46 5.93 34.18
C ILE A 14 13.06 6.38 33.66
N ILE A 15 12.66 7.61 34.00
CA ILE A 15 11.37 8.14 33.55
C ILE A 15 11.33 8.26 32.01
N VAL A 16 12.39 8.80 31.41
CA VAL A 16 12.50 8.95 29.96
C VAL A 16 12.49 7.59 29.26
N SER A 17 13.22 6.59 29.80
CA SER A 17 13.20 5.24 29.21
C SER A 17 11.84 4.55 29.37
N ALA A 18 11.13 4.75 30.47
CA ALA A 18 9.76 4.26 30.64
C ALA A 18 8.80 4.93 29.65
N VAL A 19 8.88 6.25 29.49
CA VAL A 19 8.07 6.98 28.50
C VAL A 19 8.33 6.46 27.08
N ILE A 20 9.60 6.29 26.69
CA ILE A 20 9.95 5.74 25.37
C ILE A 20 9.42 4.31 25.21
N TYR A 21 9.45 3.50 26.26
CA TYR A 21 8.95 2.12 26.23
C TYR A 21 7.42 2.07 26.08
N PHE A 22 6.68 2.92 26.78
CA PHE A 22 5.21 3.00 26.68
C PHE A 22 4.72 3.75 25.44
N TYR A 23 5.49 4.71 24.93
CA TYR A 23 5.21 5.41 23.67
C TYR A 23 5.80 4.74 22.43
N LYS A 24 6.51 3.60 22.55
CA LYS A 24 6.77 2.78 21.37
C LYS A 24 5.42 2.53 20.72
N PRO A 25 5.18 3.02 19.49
CA PRO A 25 3.96 2.68 18.80
C PRO A 25 3.93 1.16 18.77
N GLN A 26 2.93 0.58 19.43
CA GLN A 26 2.69 -0.84 19.29
C GLN A 26 2.42 -1.01 17.80
N HIS A 27 3.41 -1.45 17.06
CA HIS A 27 3.22 -2.02 15.75
C HIS A 27 2.28 -3.19 16.00
N ASN A 28 1.00 -2.91 15.83
CA ASN A 28 -0.05 -3.90 15.94
C ASN A 28 0.26 -4.95 14.86
N LYS A 29 0.95 -6.03 15.28
CA LYS A 29 1.34 -7.16 14.43
C LYS A 29 0.12 -7.91 13.86
N ASN A 30 -1.10 -7.45 14.16
CA ASN A 30 -2.35 -8.10 13.79
C ASN A 30 -3.18 -7.32 12.76
N ASN A 31 -2.57 -6.49 11.92
CA ASN A 31 -3.26 -5.90 10.78
C ASN A 31 -3.25 -6.78 9.53
N SER A 32 -3.00 -8.07 9.67
CA SER A 32 -3.18 -8.99 8.56
C SER A 32 -4.69 -9.12 8.29
N TYR A 33 -5.14 -8.62 7.15
CA TYR A 33 -6.47 -8.90 6.64
C TYR A 33 -6.42 -10.22 5.85
N GLN A 34 -7.51 -10.97 5.84
CA GLN A 34 -7.62 -12.18 5.03
C GLN A 34 -8.23 -11.88 3.65
N LEU A 35 -9.07 -10.85 3.59
CA LEU A 35 -9.72 -10.43 2.36
C LEU A 35 -9.65 -8.91 2.19
N GLY A 36 -9.15 -8.47 1.06
CA GLY A 36 -9.19 -7.08 0.62
C GLY A 36 -10.16 -6.90 -0.55
N ILE A 37 -11.17 -6.05 -0.40
CA ILE A 37 -12.11 -5.71 -1.48
C ILE A 37 -11.81 -4.31 -1.97
N ILE A 38 -11.53 -4.18 -3.26
CA ILE A 38 -11.29 -2.89 -3.90
C ILE A 38 -12.57 -2.44 -4.61
N ILE A 39 -13.05 -1.26 -4.25
CA ILE A 39 -14.20 -0.61 -4.87
C ILE A 39 -13.71 0.66 -5.57
N SER A 40 -13.78 0.68 -6.89
CA SER A 40 -13.42 1.84 -7.72
C SER A 40 -14.66 2.60 -8.19
N ILE A 41 -14.56 3.92 -8.21
CA ILE A 41 -15.59 4.78 -8.78
C ILE A 41 -15.16 5.11 -10.21
N GLY A 42 -15.83 4.54 -11.22
CA GLY A 42 -15.39 4.53 -12.62
C GLY A 42 -15.26 5.91 -13.29
N ASN A 43 -15.98 6.93 -12.84
CA ASN A 43 -15.89 8.30 -13.36
C ASN A 43 -15.10 9.26 -12.44
N LYS A 44 -14.43 8.74 -11.44
CA LYS A 44 -13.62 9.52 -10.50
C LYS A 44 -12.31 8.80 -10.23
N ASP A 45 -11.23 9.57 -10.11
CA ASP A 45 -9.92 9.02 -9.74
C ASP A 45 -9.87 8.66 -8.24
N LYS A 46 -10.77 7.77 -7.83
CA LYS A 46 -10.95 7.37 -6.43
C LYS A 46 -11.29 5.89 -6.33
N SER A 47 -10.69 5.26 -5.34
CA SER A 47 -11.02 3.89 -4.94
C SER A 47 -11.00 3.77 -3.42
N ASN A 48 -11.59 2.69 -2.92
CA ASN A 48 -11.59 2.36 -1.52
C ASN A 48 -11.24 0.88 -1.36
N ILE A 49 -10.29 0.58 -0.50
CA ILE A 49 -9.96 -0.79 -0.13
C ILE A 49 -10.61 -1.06 1.21
N LEU A 50 -11.44 -2.09 1.28
CA LEU A 50 -12.06 -2.58 2.51
C LEU A 50 -11.31 -3.84 2.95
N TYR A 51 -10.94 -3.90 4.21
CA TYR A 51 -10.21 -5.01 4.81
C TYR A 51 -11.11 -5.82 5.72
N TYR A 52 -11.02 -7.13 5.66
CA TYR A 52 -11.82 -8.07 6.43
C TYR A 52 -10.91 -9.15 7.05
N ASN A 53 -11.30 -9.64 8.23
CA ASN A 53 -10.67 -10.79 8.87
C ASN A 53 -11.22 -12.12 8.32
N ASP A 54 -10.80 -13.23 8.92
CA ASP A 54 -11.23 -14.58 8.60
C ASP A 54 -12.74 -14.85 8.89
N GLN A 55 -13.34 -14.08 9.82
CA GLN A 55 -14.77 -14.13 10.09
C GLN A 55 -15.59 -13.19 9.19
N LEU A 56 -14.99 -12.61 8.15
CA LEU A 56 -15.59 -11.63 7.25
C LEU A 56 -16.08 -10.35 7.95
N GLN A 57 -15.53 -10.05 9.10
CA GLN A 57 -15.79 -8.79 9.78
C GLN A 57 -14.87 -7.71 9.23
N LYS A 58 -15.42 -6.54 8.93
CA LYS A 58 -14.63 -5.41 8.44
C LYS A 58 -13.68 -4.92 9.54
N THR A 59 -12.38 -4.98 9.26
CA THR A 59 -11.30 -4.55 10.16
C THR A 59 -10.75 -3.16 9.84
N GLY A 60 -10.98 -2.67 8.62
CA GLY A 60 -10.47 -1.37 8.22
C GLY A 60 -10.85 -0.97 6.81
N GLN A 61 -10.40 0.21 6.43
CA GLN A 61 -10.52 0.71 5.06
C GLN A 61 -9.41 1.70 4.73
N LYS A 62 -9.08 1.80 3.44
CA LYS A 62 -8.11 2.76 2.90
C LYS A 62 -8.69 3.45 1.67
N LYS A 63 -8.76 4.79 1.72
CA LYS A 63 -9.19 5.61 0.58
C LYS A 63 -7.98 5.93 -0.29
N LEU A 64 -8.13 5.81 -1.59
CA LEU A 64 -7.10 6.07 -2.59
C LEU A 64 -7.56 7.16 -3.55
N LYS A 65 -6.62 7.98 -4.00
CA LYS A 65 -6.79 8.90 -5.13
C LYS A 65 -6.33 8.22 -6.42
N ILE A 66 -6.88 7.06 -6.67
CA ILE A 66 -6.56 6.20 -7.82
C ILE A 66 -7.87 5.54 -8.24
N GLY A 67 -8.30 5.76 -9.46
CA GLY A 67 -9.51 5.16 -10.03
C GLY A 67 -9.22 3.87 -10.78
N ASN A 68 -10.26 3.08 -11.01
CA ASN A 68 -10.25 1.85 -11.83
C ASN A 68 -9.02 0.95 -11.56
N ILE A 69 -8.79 0.62 -10.28
CA ILE A 69 -7.64 -0.21 -9.88
C ILE A 69 -7.82 -1.65 -10.36
N ALA A 70 -9.05 -2.14 -10.37
CA ALA A 70 -9.37 -3.48 -10.84
C ALA A 70 -10.20 -3.36 -12.14
N SER A 71 -9.65 -3.81 -13.25
CA SER A 71 -10.39 -4.02 -14.48
C SER A 71 -10.71 -5.51 -14.62
N GLN A 72 -11.77 -5.82 -15.36
CA GLN A 72 -12.16 -7.20 -15.65
C GLN A 72 -11.09 -8.00 -16.42
N TYR A 73 -10.11 -7.32 -16.97
CA TYR A 73 -9.05 -7.92 -17.79
C TYR A 73 -7.71 -8.04 -17.05
N ASP A 74 -7.58 -7.41 -15.88
CA ASP A 74 -6.32 -7.39 -15.14
C ASP A 74 -6.42 -8.33 -13.95
N ILE A 75 -5.65 -9.39 -13.97
CA ILE A 75 -5.52 -10.32 -12.84
C ILE A 75 -4.43 -9.78 -11.92
N PRO A 76 -4.76 -9.47 -10.66
CA PRO A 76 -3.74 -9.10 -9.69
C PRO A 76 -2.73 -10.23 -9.52
N LYS A 77 -1.44 -9.89 -9.48
CA LYS A 77 -0.38 -10.84 -9.19
C LYS A 77 0.04 -10.71 -7.74
N THR A 78 0.08 -11.83 -7.02
CA THR A 78 0.60 -11.89 -5.66
C THR A 78 1.98 -12.52 -5.66
N VAL A 79 2.96 -11.81 -5.12
CA VAL A 79 4.33 -12.30 -4.92
C VAL A 79 4.72 -12.00 -3.49
N ASN A 80 4.98 -13.07 -2.71
CA ASN A 80 5.16 -12.97 -1.27
C ASN A 80 3.95 -12.27 -0.62
N ASP A 81 4.19 -11.22 0.17
CA ASP A 81 3.15 -10.45 0.87
C ASP A 81 2.73 -9.19 0.09
N LYS A 82 2.94 -9.15 -1.21
CA LYS A 82 2.65 -8.01 -2.07
C LYS A 82 1.68 -8.38 -3.18
N VAL A 83 0.73 -7.51 -3.41
CA VAL A 83 -0.25 -7.62 -4.50
C VAL A 83 0.04 -6.53 -5.52
N TYR A 84 0.27 -6.94 -6.75
CA TYR A 84 0.54 -6.04 -7.87
C TYR A 84 -0.67 -5.98 -8.80
N MET A 85 -0.97 -4.79 -9.32
CA MET A 85 -2.08 -4.56 -10.24
C MET A 85 -1.84 -3.31 -11.08
N ILE A 86 -2.57 -3.18 -12.20
CA ILE A 86 -2.50 -2.02 -13.08
C ILE A 86 -3.72 -1.12 -12.82
N PRO A 87 -3.56 0.05 -12.18
CA PRO A 87 -4.63 1.04 -12.10
C PRO A 87 -4.80 1.71 -13.47
N LYS A 88 -6.00 1.66 -14.03
CA LYS A 88 -6.29 2.29 -15.34
C LYS A 88 -6.58 3.79 -15.24
N GLY A 89 -6.93 4.28 -14.05
CA GLY A 89 -7.37 5.67 -13.91
C GLY A 89 -8.75 5.92 -14.49
N VAL A 90 -9.02 7.16 -14.87
CA VAL A 90 -10.28 7.55 -15.52
C VAL A 90 -10.03 7.63 -17.03
N PRO A 91 -10.67 6.79 -17.86
CA PRO A 91 -10.48 6.77 -19.29
C PRO A 91 -10.68 8.18 -19.91
N TYR A 92 -9.80 8.54 -20.82
CA TYR A 92 -9.79 9.83 -21.55
C TYR A 92 -9.61 11.09 -20.68
N VAL A 93 -9.50 10.96 -19.37
CA VAL A 93 -9.36 12.10 -18.43
C VAL A 93 -8.07 12.04 -17.66
N ASN A 94 -7.78 10.90 -17.04
CA ASN A 94 -6.59 10.68 -16.24
C ASN A 94 -6.20 9.20 -16.31
N GLU A 95 -5.72 8.80 -17.47
CA GLU A 95 -5.17 7.46 -17.66
C GLU A 95 -3.85 7.32 -16.94
N ARG A 96 -3.62 6.15 -16.38
CA ARG A 96 -2.42 5.88 -15.60
C ARG A 96 -1.49 4.92 -16.31
N GLU A 97 -0.20 5.17 -16.15
CA GLU A 97 0.89 4.39 -16.73
C GLU A 97 1.77 3.83 -15.59
N GLU A 98 1.12 3.18 -14.64
CA GLU A 98 1.76 2.76 -13.40
C GLU A 98 1.40 1.31 -13.09
N VAL A 99 2.31 0.60 -12.43
CA VAL A 99 2.00 -0.62 -11.70
C VAL A 99 1.88 -0.26 -10.23
N MET A 100 0.80 -0.68 -9.59
CA MET A 100 0.55 -0.48 -8.17
C MET A 100 0.94 -1.73 -7.39
N GLU A 101 1.76 -1.56 -6.37
CA GLU A 101 2.08 -2.55 -5.35
C GLU A 101 1.28 -2.21 -4.08
N LEU A 102 0.58 -3.19 -3.53
CA LEU A 102 -0.03 -3.14 -2.22
C LEU A 102 0.65 -4.16 -1.31
N ASP A 103 1.34 -3.71 -0.30
CA ASP A 103 1.93 -4.57 0.72
C ASP A 103 0.85 -5.05 1.69
N HIS A 104 0.67 -6.37 1.79
CA HIS A 104 -0.38 -6.98 2.60
C HIS A 104 -0.20 -6.70 4.10
N ASN A 105 1.02 -6.75 4.60
CA ASN A 105 1.31 -6.64 6.02
C ASN A 105 1.25 -5.20 6.52
N THR A 106 1.78 -4.27 5.73
CA THR A 106 1.86 -2.86 6.11
C THR A 106 0.73 -2.01 5.53
N GLN A 107 -0.02 -2.56 4.58
CA GLN A 107 -1.06 -1.86 3.80
C GLN A 107 -0.51 -0.62 3.08
N LYS A 108 0.80 -0.54 2.90
CA LYS A 108 1.43 0.53 2.12
C LYS A 108 1.23 0.30 0.63
N ILE A 109 1.11 1.40 -0.10
CA ILE A 109 0.97 1.40 -1.54
C ILE A 109 2.18 2.08 -2.13
N LYS A 110 2.73 1.47 -3.18
CA LYS A 110 3.79 2.02 -4.00
C LYS A 110 3.33 2.03 -5.45
N LEU A 111 3.65 3.10 -6.17
CA LEU A 111 3.36 3.24 -7.60
C LEU A 111 4.68 3.26 -8.36
N TYR A 112 4.78 2.37 -9.32
CA TYR A 112 5.92 2.29 -10.24
C TYR A 112 5.53 2.92 -11.56
N LYS A 113 6.05 4.10 -11.86
CA LYS A 113 5.82 4.78 -13.14
C LYS A 113 6.57 4.06 -14.24
N ILE A 114 5.83 3.67 -15.27
CA ILE A 114 6.39 3.02 -16.45
C ILE A 114 6.78 4.06 -17.49
N GLY A 115 6.09 5.21 -17.51
CA GLY A 115 6.40 6.35 -18.37
C GLY A 115 6.13 6.09 -19.85
N ARG A 116 5.29 5.12 -20.18
CA ARG A 116 4.88 4.79 -21.54
C ARG A 116 3.38 4.48 -21.56
N PRO A 117 2.65 5.05 -22.52
CA PRO A 117 1.22 4.79 -22.67
C PRO A 117 0.96 3.33 -23.05
N GLY A 118 -0.30 2.92 -22.88
CA GLY A 118 -0.76 1.61 -23.31
C GLY A 118 -0.21 0.44 -22.50
N LEU A 119 -0.04 0.60 -21.19
CA LEU A 119 0.35 -0.50 -20.31
C LEU A 119 -0.73 -1.59 -20.36
N PHE A 120 -0.38 -2.75 -20.90
CA PHE A 120 -1.29 -3.86 -21.13
C PHE A 120 -1.16 -4.94 -20.07
N ALA A 121 0.06 -5.36 -19.80
CA ALA A 121 0.34 -6.41 -18.82
C ALA A 121 1.66 -6.12 -18.09
N PHE A 122 1.83 -6.77 -16.97
CA PHE A 122 3.08 -6.75 -16.22
C PHE A 122 3.39 -8.13 -15.63
N ASP A 123 4.63 -8.31 -15.28
CA ASP A 123 5.12 -9.39 -14.45
C ASP A 123 6.10 -8.86 -13.41
N GLU A 124 6.22 -9.56 -12.30
CA GLU A 124 7.23 -9.27 -11.27
C GLU A 124 8.09 -10.48 -11.03
N LYS A 125 9.40 -10.29 -11.04
CA LYS A 125 10.39 -11.33 -10.74
C LYS A 125 11.58 -10.71 -10.02
N ASP A 126 11.89 -11.25 -8.87
CA ASP A 126 13.07 -10.88 -8.05
C ASP A 126 13.15 -9.36 -7.72
N GLY A 127 11.99 -8.69 -7.60
CA GLY A 127 11.89 -7.27 -7.33
C GLY A 127 11.85 -6.37 -8.56
N ASP A 128 12.08 -6.91 -9.74
CA ASP A 128 11.99 -6.20 -11.01
C ASP A 128 10.58 -6.31 -11.60
N ILE A 129 10.10 -5.22 -12.19
CA ILE A 129 8.80 -5.18 -12.86
C ILE A 129 9.01 -5.15 -14.36
N TYR A 130 8.54 -6.17 -15.02
CA TYR A 130 8.52 -6.30 -16.47
C TYR A 130 7.15 -5.89 -17.01
N THR A 131 7.11 -5.10 -18.07
CA THR A 131 5.85 -4.60 -18.63
C THR A 131 5.75 -4.85 -20.13
N THR A 132 4.52 -5.09 -20.57
CA THR A 132 4.15 -5.11 -21.98
C THR A 132 3.25 -3.93 -22.26
N ASN A 133 3.66 -3.11 -23.21
CA ASN A 133 2.92 -1.92 -23.62
C ASN A 133 2.34 -2.12 -25.04
N TRP A 134 1.10 -1.73 -25.22
CA TRP A 134 0.49 -1.64 -26.53
C TRP A 134 0.88 -0.31 -27.16
N ILE A 135 1.62 -0.35 -28.24
CA ILE A 135 1.92 0.82 -29.07
C ILE A 135 1.06 0.70 -30.31
N ASN A 136 0.10 1.61 -30.48
CA ASN A 136 -0.60 1.74 -31.73
C ASN A 136 0.43 2.16 -32.78
N GLY A 137 0.87 1.21 -33.62
CA GLY A 137 1.73 1.50 -34.73
C GLY A 137 1.01 2.39 -35.72
N VAL A 138 1.38 3.65 -35.74
CA VAL A 138 1.12 4.48 -36.91
C VAL A 138 2.19 4.08 -37.92
N SER A 139 1.79 3.30 -38.89
CA SER A 139 2.55 3.02 -40.11
C SER A 139 2.57 4.25 -41.00
#